data_a95431d619266b3cf6771ddff33a5f4f
#
_entry.id   a95431d619266b3cf6771ddff33a5f4f
#
_cell.length_a   1.000
_cell.length_b   1.000
_cell.length_c   1.000
_cell.angle_alpha   90.00
_cell.angle_beta   90.00
_cell.angle_gamma   90.00
#
_symmetry.space_group_name_H-M   'P 1'
#
loop_
_entity.id
_entity.type
_entity.pdbx_description
1 polymer ?
#
loop_
_entity_poly.entity_id
_entity_poly.type
_entity_poly.pdbx_seq_one_letter_code
_entity_poly.pdbx_strand_id
1 'polypeptide(L)' 'VTTWEYLTTPLMIHNTAAILNNWGKQGWELVQVVPNAEGGLVAYLKRPAGGGEQNAGLAHAAEAAKQFEGEAA' A
#
# COMPACT_ATOMS: atom_id res chain seq x y z
N VAL A 1 -5.33 -0.88 21.49
CA VAL A 1 -4.52 -1.65 20.55
C VAL A 1 -4.45 -0.92 19.21
N THR A 2 -3.24 -0.79 18.69
CA THR A 2 -3.06 -0.19 17.38
C THR A 2 -3.45 -1.19 16.28
N THR A 3 -4.32 -0.76 15.40
CA THR A 3 -4.61 -1.54 14.21
C THR A 3 -3.90 -0.93 13.02
N TRP A 4 -3.64 -1.73 12.01
CA TRP A 4 -2.87 -1.32 10.84
C TRP A 4 -3.67 -1.54 9.57
N GLU A 5 -3.47 -0.66 8.61
CA GLU A 5 -3.94 -0.92 7.26
C GLU A 5 -2.72 -1.10 6.35
N TYR A 6 -2.89 -1.90 5.32
CA TYR A 6 -1.80 -2.29 4.43
C TYR A 6 -2.10 -1.92 2.99
N LEU A 7 -1.05 -1.64 2.26
CA LEU A 7 -1.13 -1.30 0.85
C LEU A 7 -0.02 -2.02 0.11
N THR A 8 -0.33 -2.53 -1.06
CA THR A 8 0.69 -3.06 -1.96
C THR A 8 0.70 -2.23 -3.23
N THR A 9 1.88 -1.97 -3.76
CA THR A 9 2.01 -1.17 -4.96
C THR A 9 3.20 -1.67 -5.78
N PRO A 10 3.06 -1.73 -7.11
CA PRO A 10 4.21 -2.04 -7.94
C PRO A 10 5.21 -0.89 -7.93
N LEU A 11 6.47 -1.21 -8.05
CA LEU A 11 7.54 -0.22 -8.13
C LEU A 11 8.14 -0.23 -9.52
N MET A 12 8.19 0.93 -10.13
CA MET A 12 8.88 1.10 -11.41
C MET A 12 10.36 1.27 -11.14
N ILE A 13 11.18 0.50 -11.82
CA ILE A 13 12.62 0.47 -11.58
C ILE A 13 13.25 1.86 -11.60
N HIS A 14 12.80 2.73 -12.48
CA HIS A 14 13.39 4.06 -12.62
C HIS A 14 12.76 5.12 -11.71
N ASN A 15 11.71 4.77 -10.98
CA ASN A 15 10.97 5.73 -10.17
C ASN A 15 10.66 5.22 -8.76
N THR A 16 11.45 4.30 -8.25
CA THR A 16 11.16 3.69 -6.96
C THR A 16 11.04 4.73 -5.84
N ALA A 17 12.00 5.65 -5.77
CA ALA A 17 12.00 6.64 -4.71
C ALA A 17 10.80 7.59 -4.82
N ALA A 18 10.46 8.00 -6.03
CA ALA A 18 9.32 8.89 -6.24
C ALA A 18 8.02 8.24 -5.80
N ILE A 19 7.84 6.97 -6.14
CA ILE A 19 6.65 6.22 -5.77
C ILE A 19 6.57 6.08 -4.24
N LEU A 20 7.66 5.68 -3.61
CA LEU A 20 7.69 5.49 -2.17
C LEU A 20 7.49 6.82 -1.43
N ASN A 21 8.09 7.89 -1.92
CA ASN A 21 7.92 9.20 -1.30
C ASN A 21 6.49 9.70 -1.41
N ASN A 22 5.83 9.41 -2.54
CA ASN A 22 4.45 9.79 -2.72
C ASN A 22 3.55 9.10 -1.69
N TRP A 23 3.74 7.82 -1.47
CA TRP A 23 2.97 7.09 -0.47
C TRP A 23 3.36 7.53 0.95
N GLY A 24 4.64 7.78 1.18
CA GLY A 24 5.12 8.25 2.48
C GLY A 24 4.49 9.56 2.91
N LYS A 25 4.22 10.45 1.95
CA LYS A 25 3.54 11.72 2.25
C LYS A 25 2.13 11.51 2.76
N GLN A 26 1.55 10.37 2.47
CA GLN A 26 0.21 10.03 2.91
C GLN A 26 0.21 9.21 4.20
N GLY A 27 1.38 9.10 4.83
CA GLY A 27 1.52 8.41 6.11
C GLY A 27 1.88 6.95 6.01
N TRP A 28 2.15 6.45 4.81
CA TRP A 28 2.50 5.05 4.63
C TRP A 28 3.97 4.80 4.95
N GLU A 29 4.21 3.69 5.63
CA GLU A 29 5.56 3.24 5.97
C GLU A 29 5.88 1.97 5.20
N LEU A 30 7.05 1.92 4.59
CA LEU A 30 7.47 0.74 3.85
C LEU A 30 7.78 -0.41 4.81
N VAL A 31 7.19 -1.56 4.56
CA VAL A 31 7.46 -2.77 5.31
C VAL A 31 8.50 -3.62 4.60
N GLN A 32 8.28 -3.87 3.31
CA GLN A 32 9.18 -4.72 2.55
C GLN A 32 8.95 -4.54 1.06
N VAL A 33 9.97 -4.82 0.29
CA VAL A 33 9.89 -4.88 -1.17
C VAL A 33 10.20 -6.31 -1.58
N VAL A 34 9.35 -6.87 -2.43
CA VAL A 34 9.46 -8.26 -2.86
C VAL A 34 9.51 -8.29 -4.39
N PRO A 35 10.45 -9.04 -4.99
CA PRO A 35 10.44 -9.21 -6.42
C PRO A 35 9.30 -10.14 -6.83
N ASN A 36 8.67 -9.85 -7.97
CA ASN A 36 7.65 -10.74 -8.50
C ASN A 36 8.25 -11.65 -9.59
N ALA A 37 7.46 -12.62 -10.02
CA ALA A 37 7.92 -13.63 -10.99
C ALA A 37 8.25 -13.05 -12.35
N GLU A 38 7.75 -11.86 -12.65
CA GLU A 38 7.96 -11.22 -13.95
C GLU A 38 9.12 -10.23 -13.95
N GLY A 39 9.89 -10.21 -12.87
CA GLY A 39 11.06 -9.32 -12.77
C GLY A 39 10.73 -7.94 -12.23
N GLY A 40 9.50 -7.68 -11.85
CA GLY A 40 9.12 -6.43 -11.23
C GLY A 40 9.31 -6.45 -9.73
N LEU A 41 9.04 -5.32 -9.10
CA LEU A 41 9.10 -5.19 -7.65
C LEU A 41 7.75 -4.77 -7.11
N VAL A 42 7.38 -5.32 -5.96
CA VAL A 42 6.15 -4.96 -5.26
C VAL A 42 6.51 -4.49 -3.86
N ALA A 43 6.03 -3.32 -3.50
CA ALA A 43 6.24 -2.77 -2.16
C ALA A 43 5.02 -3.03 -1.29
N TYR A 44 5.28 -3.42 -0.06
CA TYR A 44 4.26 -3.60 0.96
C TYR A 44 4.42 -2.48 1.97
N LEU A 45 3.35 -1.71 2.17
CA LEU A 45 3.35 -0.58 3.07
C LEU A 45 2.24 -0.73 4.09
N LYS A 46 2.40 -0.03 5.21
CA LYS A 46 1.39 -0.03 6.27
C LYS A 46 1.28 1.36 6.87
N ARG A 47 0.17 1.61 7.52
CA ARG A 47 0.02 2.80 8.36
C ARG A 47 -1.04 2.52 9.42
N PRO A 48 -1.01 3.25 10.54
CA PRO A 48 -2.02 3.05 11.58
C PRO A 48 -3.41 3.37 11.04
N ALA A 49 -4.35 2.48 11.34
CA ALA A 49 -5.75 2.65 10.98
C ALA A 49 -6.52 3.01 12.24
N GLY A 50 -6.20 4.13 12.87
CA GLY A 50 -6.73 4.39 14.18
C GLY A 50 -7.48 5.69 14.34
N GLY A 51 -8.03 5.90 15.51
CA GLY A 51 -8.62 7.14 15.93
C GLY A 51 -9.87 7.50 15.15
N GLY A 52 -10.09 8.79 15.02
CA GLY A 52 -11.23 9.30 14.29
C GLY A 52 -11.19 9.05 12.80
N GLU A 53 -10.10 8.51 12.33
CA GLU A 53 -9.91 8.22 10.91
C GLU A 53 -10.22 6.78 10.55
N GLN A 54 -10.74 6.01 11.49
CA GLN A 54 -11.04 4.61 11.24
C GLN A 54 -11.94 4.41 10.02
N ASN A 55 -12.97 5.24 9.91
CA ASN A 55 -13.89 5.10 8.78
C ASN A 55 -13.20 5.38 7.45
N ALA A 56 -12.33 6.38 7.44
CA ALA A 56 -11.57 6.69 6.24
C ALA A 56 -10.60 5.55 5.92
N GLY A 57 -9.97 4.99 6.94
CA GLY A 57 -9.07 3.86 6.75
C GLY A 57 -9.78 2.63 6.22
N LEU A 58 -10.96 2.34 6.76
CA LEU A 58 -11.76 1.21 6.30
C LEU A 58 -12.21 1.40 4.86
N ALA A 59 -12.65 2.60 4.51
CA ALA A 59 -13.06 2.88 3.15
C ALA A 59 -11.89 2.72 2.18
N HIS A 60 -10.74 3.21 2.57
CA HIS A 60 -9.54 3.11 1.75
C HIS A 60 -9.11 1.66 1.55
N ALA A 61 -9.14 0.89 2.62
CA ALA A 61 -8.79 -0.54 2.56
C ALA A 61 -9.78 -1.30 1.67
N ALA A 62 -11.07 -0.96 1.77
CA ALA A 62 -12.09 -1.59 0.94
C ALA A 62 -11.88 -1.28 -0.54
N GLU A 63 -11.50 -0.05 -0.87
CA GLU A 63 -11.21 0.29 -2.26
C GLU A 63 -9.99 -0.44 -2.78
N ALA A 64 -8.94 -0.53 -1.98
CA ALA A 64 -7.75 -1.26 -2.36
C ALA A 64 -8.07 -2.74 -2.59
N ALA A 65 -8.90 -3.32 -1.73
CA ALA A 65 -9.32 -4.70 -1.88
C ALA A 65 -10.13 -4.91 -3.15
N LYS A 66 -11.01 -3.97 -3.47
CA LYS A 66 -11.81 -4.06 -4.69
C LYS A 66 -10.94 -4.01 -5.93
N GLN A 67 -9.94 -3.14 -5.93
CA GLN A 67 -9.01 -3.06 -7.06
C GLN A 67 -8.24 -4.35 -7.21
N PHE A 68 -7.83 -4.92 -6.09
CA PHE A 68 -7.09 -6.17 -6.09
C PHE A 68 -7.95 -7.32 -6.62
N GLU A 69 -9.19 -7.39 -6.18
CA GLU A 69 -10.13 -8.41 -6.65
C GLU A 69 -10.39 -8.28 -8.14
N GLY A 70 -10.49 -7.05 -8.62
CA GLY A 70 -10.67 -6.80 -10.04
C GLY A 70 -9.50 -7.29 -10.87
N GLU A 71 -8.31 -7.14 -10.36
CA GLU A 71 -7.11 -7.62 -11.03
C GLU A 71 -7.01 -9.14 -11.00
N ALA A 72 -7.47 -9.75 -9.92
CA ALA A 72 -7.43 -11.19 -9.77
C ALA A 72 -8.45 -11.88 -10.68
N ALA A 73 -9.48 -11.18 -11.04
CA ALA A 73 -10.50 -11.73 -11.91
C ALA A 73 -10.07 -11.63 -13.37
#